data_4c0b0b32c5faf4742e523d490edd7593
#
_entry.id   4c0b0b32c5faf4742e523d490edd7593
#
_cell.length_a   1.000
_cell.length_b   1.000
_cell.length_c   1.000
_cell.angle_alpha   90.00
_cell.angle_beta   90.00
_cell.angle_gamma   90.00
#
_symmetry.space_group_name_H-M   'P 1'
#
loop_
_entity.id
_entity.type
_entity.pdbx_description
1 polymer ?
#
loop_
_entity_poly.entity_id
_entity_poly.type
_entity_poly.pdbx_seq_one_letter_code
_entity_poly.pdbx_strand_id
1 'polypeptide(L)'
;GATGGRLDHLLCNLHLLEWVEGQGAHGYVVDGGNVAQILRPGVVQVPAQFRYFSLIPLDPVLAGVDIRGAKYPLQNATVRRDDSLCVSNEALGQAVEIRIAHGQAFLIFSK
;
A
#
# COMPACT_ATOMS: atom_id res chain seq x y z
N GLY A 1 -15.90 12.99 17.80
CA GLY A 1 -15.98 14.16 16.98
C GLY A 1 -15.98 13.84 15.51
N ALA A 2 -15.89 14.87 14.69
CA ALA A 2 -15.92 14.72 13.24
C ALA A 2 -14.80 13.82 12.70
N THR A 3 -13.66 13.85 13.36
CA THR A 3 -12.52 13.03 12.99
C THR A 3 -12.81 11.54 13.15
N GLY A 4 -13.51 11.16 14.22
CA GLY A 4 -13.90 9.77 14.44
C GLY A 4 -14.83 9.24 13.36
N GLY A 5 -15.83 10.04 12.95
CA GLY A 5 -16.73 9.66 11.87
C GLY A 5 -16.03 9.45 10.55
N ARG A 6 -15.05 10.27 10.24
CA ARG A 6 -14.25 10.11 9.01
C ARG A 6 -13.41 8.86 9.05
N LEU A 7 -12.85 8.52 10.19
CA LEU A 7 -12.05 7.32 10.35
C LEU A 7 -12.90 6.06 10.14
N ASP A 8 -14.14 6.04 10.66
CA ASP A 8 -15.06 4.93 10.44
C ASP A 8 -15.36 4.73 8.96
N HIS A 9 -15.64 5.82 8.24
CA HIS A 9 -15.90 5.76 6.81
C HIS A 9 -14.68 5.26 6.04
N LEU A 10 -13.49 5.70 6.41
CA LEU A 10 -12.25 5.26 5.77
C LEU A 10 -12.05 3.75 5.96
N LEU A 11 -12.22 3.25 7.16
CA LEU A 11 -12.10 1.82 7.45
C LEU A 11 -13.11 1.00 6.66
N CYS A 12 -14.36 1.45 6.59
CA CYS A 12 -15.38 0.78 5.79
C CYS A 12 -15.00 0.74 4.31
N ASN A 13 -14.47 1.84 3.77
CA ASN A 13 -14.04 1.90 2.38
C ASN A 13 -12.87 0.97 2.10
N LEU A 14 -11.93 0.85 3.04
CA LEU A 14 -10.81 -0.07 2.90
C LEU A 14 -11.29 -1.53 2.92
N HIS A 15 -12.27 -1.86 3.76
CA HIS A 15 -12.89 -3.19 3.77
C HIS A 15 -13.63 -3.48 2.46
N LEU A 16 -14.27 -2.47 1.86
CA LEU A 16 -14.91 -2.61 0.55
C LEU A 16 -13.89 -2.95 -0.54
N LEU A 17 -12.68 -2.41 -0.45
CA LEU A 17 -11.61 -2.78 -1.39
C LEU A 17 -11.32 -4.27 -1.33
N GLU A 18 -11.25 -4.86 -0.14
CA GLU A 18 -11.04 -6.29 0.01
C GLU A 18 -12.16 -7.10 -0.64
N TRP A 19 -13.40 -6.66 -0.46
CA TRP A 19 -14.55 -7.33 -1.06
C TRP A 19 -14.50 -7.25 -2.58
N VAL A 20 -14.22 -6.07 -3.13
CA VAL A 20 -14.11 -5.83 -4.58
C VAL A 20 -13.03 -6.71 -5.19
N GLU A 21 -11.86 -6.78 -4.56
CA GLU A 21 -10.76 -7.63 -5.03
C GLU A 21 -11.16 -9.11 -4.97
N GLY A 22 -11.89 -9.52 -3.95
CA GLY A 22 -12.40 -10.89 -3.82
C GLY A 22 -13.37 -11.28 -4.93
N GLN A 23 -14.01 -10.30 -5.57
CA GLN A 23 -14.90 -10.52 -6.72
C GLN A 23 -14.16 -10.54 -8.06
N GLY A 24 -12.83 -10.44 -8.03
CA GLY A 24 -12.03 -10.42 -9.24
C GLY A 24 -11.92 -9.04 -9.89
N ALA A 25 -12.43 -8.00 -9.26
CA ALA A 25 -12.33 -6.62 -9.73
C ALA A 25 -11.18 -5.90 -9.02
N HIS A 26 -10.81 -4.74 -9.53
CA HIS A 26 -9.77 -3.91 -8.96
C HIS A 26 -10.34 -2.54 -8.64
N GLY A 27 -10.14 -2.09 -7.41
CA GLY A 27 -10.70 -0.82 -6.94
C GLY A 27 -9.66 0.08 -6.30
N TYR A 28 -10.07 1.33 -6.13
CA TYR A 28 -9.25 2.35 -5.47
C TYR A 28 -10.11 3.13 -4.50
N VAL A 29 -9.51 3.56 -3.39
CA VAL A 29 -10.11 4.55 -2.50
C VAL A 29 -9.30 5.82 -2.63
N VAL A 30 -9.97 6.93 -2.93
CA VAL A 30 -9.33 8.24 -3.05
C VAL A 30 -9.93 9.16 -2.00
N ASP A 31 -9.09 9.77 -1.19
CA ASP A 31 -9.50 10.71 -0.16
C ASP A 31 -8.46 11.81 -0.01
N GLY A 32 -8.83 13.01 -0.43
CA GLY A 32 -7.92 14.14 -0.43
C GLY A 32 -6.73 13.88 -1.36
N GLY A 33 -5.53 13.93 -0.80
CA GLY A 33 -4.30 13.65 -1.55
C GLY A 33 -3.84 12.21 -1.47
N ASN A 34 -4.67 11.30 -0.94
CA ASN A 34 -4.31 9.91 -0.70
C ASN A 34 -5.03 8.98 -1.65
N VAL A 35 -4.34 7.93 -2.09
CA VAL A 35 -4.92 6.86 -2.89
C VAL A 35 -4.55 5.54 -2.25
N ALA A 36 -5.54 4.66 -2.07
CA ALA A 36 -5.33 3.33 -1.53
C ALA A 36 -5.81 2.27 -2.52
N GLN A 37 -5.05 1.20 -2.63
CA GLN A 37 -5.40 0.03 -3.44
C GLN A 37 -4.86 -1.23 -2.77
N ILE A 38 -5.32 -2.39 -3.22
CA ILE A 38 -4.77 -3.66 -2.77
C ILE A 38 -3.75 -4.14 -3.81
N LEU A 39 -2.56 -4.46 -3.31
CA LEU A 39 -1.49 -5.04 -4.12
C LEU A 39 -1.45 -6.55 -3.89
N ARG A 40 -1.58 -7.30 -4.97
CA ARG A 40 -1.42 -8.76 -5.00
C ARG A 40 0.02 -9.09 -5.40
N PRO A 41 0.44 -10.36 -5.29
CA PRO A 41 1.76 -10.75 -5.80
C PRO A 41 1.97 -10.28 -7.23
N GLY A 42 3.10 -9.64 -7.48
CA GLY A 42 3.42 -9.03 -8.75
C GLY A 42 4.23 -7.76 -8.57
N VAL A 43 4.26 -6.94 -9.61
CA VAL A 43 5.03 -5.70 -9.65
C VAL A 43 4.10 -4.53 -9.91
N VAL A 44 4.30 -3.45 -9.17
CA VAL A 44 3.57 -2.19 -9.36
C VAL A 44 4.54 -1.03 -9.28
N GLN A 45 4.18 0.08 -9.92
CA GLN A 45 4.94 1.32 -9.81
C GLN A 45 4.10 2.37 -9.13
N VAL A 46 4.72 3.12 -8.21
CA VAL A 46 4.10 4.31 -7.62
C VAL A 46 4.48 5.49 -8.51
N PRO A 47 3.50 6.21 -9.06
CA PRO A 47 3.81 7.34 -9.93
C PRO A 47 4.62 8.43 -9.22
N ALA A 48 5.48 9.10 -9.97
CA ALA A 48 6.42 10.08 -9.43
C ALA A 48 5.74 11.30 -8.77
N GLN A 49 4.47 11.56 -9.09
CA GLN A 49 3.72 12.65 -8.48
C GLN A 49 3.40 12.42 -6.99
N PHE A 50 3.48 11.18 -6.54
CA PHE A 50 3.25 10.86 -5.13
C PHE A 50 4.58 10.79 -4.41
N ARG A 51 4.70 11.55 -3.32
CA ARG A 51 5.94 11.63 -2.57
C ARG A 51 6.08 10.52 -1.53
N TYR A 52 4.97 10.16 -0.89
CA TYR A 52 4.98 9.18 0.20
C TYR A 52 4.16 7.97 -0.16
N PHE A 53 4.57 6.81 0.33
CA PHE A 53 3.78 5.60 0.20
C PHE A 53 4.00 4.68 1.39
N SER A 54 2.99 3.85 1.64
CA SER A 54 3.04 2.84 2.70
C SER A 54 2.55 1.52 2.14
N LEU A 55 3.20 0.45 2.56
CA LEU A 55 2.82 -0.91 2.23
C LEU A 55 2.40 -1.58 3.53
N ILE A 56 1.10 -1.87 3.66
CA ILE A 56 0.52 -2.40 4.89
C ILE A 56 0.03 -3.82 4.63
N PRO A 57 0.66 -4.84 5.21
CA PRO A 57 0.27 -6.23 4.95
C PRO A 57 -1.16 -6.53 5.37
N LEU A 58 -1.91 -7.22 4.49
CA LEU A 58 -3.21 -7.82 4.81
C LEU A 58 -3.02 -9.22 5.36
N ASP A 59 -2.06 -9.96 4.81
CA ASP A 59 -1.68 -11.27 5.32
C ASP A 59 -0.72 -11.11 6.51
N PRO A 60 -0.57 -12.14 7.35
CA PRO A 60 0.38 -12.07 8.46
C PRO A 60 1.81 -11.76 8.03
N VAL A 61 2.19 -12.16 6.82
CA VAL A 61 3.54 -11.99 6.30
C VAL A 61 3.47 -11.73 4.80
N LEU A 62 4.28 -10.77 4.33
CA LEU A 62 4.62 -10.62 2.92
C LEU A 62 6.03 -11.16 2.73
N ALA A 63 6.25 -11.95 1.69
CA ALA A 63 7.57 -12.50 1.39
C ALA A 63 8.03 -12.07 0.00
N GLY A 64 9.35 -11.96 -0.18
CA GLY A 64 9.95 -11.56 -1.42
C GLY A 64 9.58 -10.13 -1.82
N VAL A 65 9.69 -9.20 -0.86
CA VAL A 65 9.36 -7.80 -1.09
C VAL A 65 10.59 -7.05 -1.55
N ASP A 66 10.50 -6.46 -2.74
CA ASP A 66 11.52 -5.56 -3.27
C ASP A 66 10.92 -4.17 -3.43
N ILE A 67 11.65 -3.16 -2.98
CA ILE A 67 11.30 -1.75 -3.19
C ILE A 67 12.51 -1.07 -3.77
N ARG A 68 12.37 -0.50 -4.97
CA ARG A 68 13.45 0.18 -5.68
C ARG A 68 13.07 1.61 -5.99
N GLY A 69 14.05 2.51 -5.85
CA GLY A 69 13.86 3.93 -6.15
C GLY A 69 13.30 4.75 -4.99
N ALA A 70 13.24 4.19 -3.79
CA ALA A 70 12.72 4.85 -2.60
C ALA A 70 13.84 5.17 -1.60
N LYS A 71 13.52 6.03 -0.65
CA LYS A 71 14.44 6.40 0.42
C LYS A 71 14.82 5.20 1.30
N TYR A 72 13.85 4.30 1.53
CA TYR A 72 14.08 3.07 2.30
C TYR A 72 13.86 1.87 1.39
N PRO A 73 14.87 1.50 0.58
CA PRO A 73 14.71 0.37 -0.33
C PRO A 73 14.74 -0.97 0.41
N LEU A 74 14.13 -1.97 -0.19
CA LEU A 74 14.16 -3.34 0.30
C LEU A 74 14.56 -4.29 -0.82
N GLN A 75 15.22 -5.40 -0.45
CA GLN A 75 15.60 -6.44 -1.38
C GLN A 75 15.28 -7.79 -0.78
N ASN A 76 14.35 -8.52 -1.42
CA ASN A 76 13.91 -9.85 -1.00
C ASN A 76 13.58 -9.91 0.50
N ALA A 77 12.87 -8.90 0.98
CA ALA A 77 12.57 -8.76 2.39
C ALA A 77 11.30 -9.48 2.78
N THR A 78 11.22 -9.84 4.06
CA THR A 78 10.00 -10.34 4.67
C THR A 78 9.40 -9.22 5.51
N VAL A 79 8.14 -8.90 5.26
CA VAL A 79 7.44 -7.83 5.97
C VAL A 79 6.30 -8.44 6.76
N ARG A 80 6.28 -8.20 8.07
CA ARG A 80 5.26 -8.75 8.96
C ARG A 80 4.15 -7.74 9.19
N ARG A 81 2.94 -8.24 9.37
CA ARG A 81 1.76 -7.40 9.63
C ARG A 81 1.88 -6.59 10.93
N ASP A 82 2.58 -7.12 11.91
CA ASP A 82 2.80 -6.46 13.20
C ASP A 82 4.00 -5.51 13.20
N ASP A 83 4.59 -5.26 12.02
CA ASP A 83 5.75 -4.40 11.86
C ASP A 83 5.35 -3.14 11.10
N SER A 84 6.04 -2.03 11.38
CA SER A 84 5.85 -0.76 10.67
C SER A 84 6.95 -0.48 9.65
N LEU A 85 7.68 -1.51 9.23
CA LEU A 85 8.85 -1.38 8.36
C LEU A 85 8.59 -0.61 7.07
N CYS A 86 7.41 -0.79 6.48
CA CYS A 86 7.06 -0.18 5.20
C CYS A 86 6.05 0.97 5.32
N VAL A 87 5.93 1.56 6.49
CA VAL A 87 5.04 2.72 6.68
C VAL A 87 5.82 3.99 6.40
N SER A 88 5.22 4.88 5.62
CA SER A 88 5.76 6.22 5.30
C SER A 88 7.12 6.18 4.60
N ASN A 89 7.27 5.34 3.61
CA ASN A 89 8.43 5.39 2.72
C ASN A 89 8.30 6.61 1.79
N GLU A 90 9.38 7.00 1.15
CA GLU A 90 9.42 8.23 0.37
C GLU A 90 10.06 7.98 -1.00
N ALA A 91 9.39 8.48 -2.03
CA ALA A 91 9.96 8.51 -3.38
C ALA A 91 10.97 9.66 -3.47
N LEU A 92 12.04 9.43 -4.22
CA LEU A 92 13.14 10.40 -4.35
C LEU A 92 13.07 11.15 -5.68
N GLY A 93 11.87 11.63 -6.06
CA GLY A 93 11.67 12.38 -7.29
C GLY A 93 11.61 11.50 -8.54
N GLN A 94 11.46 10.20 -8.38
CA GLN A 94 11.36 9.24 -9.47
C GLN A 94 10.30 8.19 -9.13
N ALA A 95 9.87 7.44 -10.13
CA ALA A 95 8.93 6.35 -9.91
C ALA A 95 9.56 5.27 -9.04
N VAL A 96 8.75 4.70 -8.15
CA VAL A 96 9.17 3.63 -7.25
C VAL A 96 8.59 2.32 -7.74
N GLU A 97 9.41 1.29 -7.83
CA GLU A 97 8.98 -0.06 -8.17
C GLU A 97 8.82 -0.89 -6.90
N ILE A 98 7.67 -1.54 -6.75
CA ILE A 98 7.37 -2.42 -5.63
C ILE A 98 7.03 -3.80 -6.18
N ARG A 99 7.67 -4.83 -5.66
CA ARG A 99 7.42 -6.22 -6.01
C ARG A 99 7.10 -7.02 -4.76
N ILE A 100 6.05 -7.83 -4.83
CA ILE A 100 5.69 -8.79 -3.78
C ILE A 100 5.61 -10.17 -4.42
N ALA A 101 6.31 -11.15 -3.84
CA ALA A 101 6.25 -12.53 -4.31
C ALA A 101 5.10 -13.30 -3.68
N HIS A 102 4.83 -13.07 -2.38
CA HIS A 102 3.79 -13.77 -1.64
C HIS A 102 3.07 -12.82 -0.71
N GLY A 103 1.74 -12.96 -0.60
CA GLY A 103 0.89 -12.19 0.28
C GLY A 103 0.27 -10.98 -0.40
N GLN A 104 -0.71 -10.39 0.27
CA GLN A 104 -1.42 -9.19 -0.18
C GLN A 104 -1.23 -8.06 0.81
N ALA A 105 -1.29 -6.83 0.30
CA ALA A 105 -1.11 -5.64 1.12
C ALA A 105 -1.98 -4.50 0.61
N PHE A 106 -2.30 -3.57 1.51
CA PHE A 106 -2.70 -2.24 1.08
C PHE A 106 -1.47 -1.47 0.61
N LEU A 107 -1.58 -0.82 -0.53
CA LEU A 107 -0.62 0.18 -0.98
C LEU A 107 -1.31 1.53 -0.91
N ILE A 108 -0.80 2.41 -0.07
CA ILE A 108 -1.36 3.75 0.13
C ILE A 108 -0.28 4.74 -0.26
N PHE A 109 -0.62 5.65 -1.18
CA PHE A 109 0.32 6.69 -1.57
C PHE A 109 -0.32 8.07 -1.50
N SER A 110 0.50 9.07 -1.20
CA SER A 110 0.07 10.44 -0.97
C SER A 110 1.10 11.44 -1.50
N LYS A 111 0.62 12.65 -1.69
CA LYS A 111 1.45 13.76 -2.16
C LYS A 111 2.35 14.35 -1.07
#